data_d60ee99ca7f19d707a6864404c630312
#
_entry.id   d60ee99ca7f19d707a6864404c630312
#
_cell.length_a   1.000
_cell.length_b   1.000
_cell.length_c   1.000
_cell.angle_alpha   90.00
_cell.angle_beta   90.00
_cell.angle_gamma   90.00
#
_symmetry.space_group_name_H-M   'P 1'
#
loop_
_entity.id
_entity.type
_entity.pdbx_description
1 polymer ?
#
loop_
_entity_poly.entity_id
_entity_poly.type
_entity_poly.pdbx_seq_one_letter_code
_entity_poly.pdbx_strand_id
1 'polypeptide(L)'
;MTGMHDTIFALATPPGRSAIAVIRISGPAAHAAPALFGAACPAPGCFQVARLLDNSGMPLDEALVLAMAGPRSSTGEDVVEIHTHGSMAVTAAVLRMLGDAGGFRPAVAGEFTHRMFANGKIDLLGTEALADLIDSETDRQRLQAWRQLDGALYKPVTGWREEMVRLGGRLEALIDFADEDLPPSVEAQLRDDSNALIRSIEGVLDDGRIGEQVRNGVTVSLLGPVNAG
;
A
#
# COMPACT_ATOMS: atom_id res chain seq x y z
N MET A 1 2.21 12.86 16.01
CA MET A 1 1.88 13.10 14.58
C MET A 1 3.16 13.55 13.90
N THR A 2 3.93 12.63 13.34
CA THR A 2 5.13 12.90 12.53
C THR A 2 4.64 13.53 11.23
N GLY A 3 5.12 14.75 10.93
CA GLY A 3 4.64 15.53 9.79
C GLY A 3 4.92 14.87 8.46
N MET A 4 3.98 14.91 7.53
CA MET A 4 4.12 14.48 6.13
C MET A 4 5.11 15.34 5.32
N HIS A 5 6.03 16.04 5.98
CA HIS A 5 7.00 16.95 5.37
C HIS A 5 8.46 16.49 5.54
N ASP A 6 8.70 15.33 6.17
CA ASP A 6 10.02 14.76 6.36
C ASP A 6 10.35 13.72 5.27
N THR A 7 11.65 13.52 5.05
CA THR A 7 12.12 12.50 4.11
C THR A 7 12.46 11.23 4.87
N ILE A 8 11.84 10.13 4.46
CA ILE A 8 12.03 8.80 5.05
C ILE A 8 12.87 7.91 4.15
N PHE A 9 13.56 6.96 4.76
CA PHE A 9 14.29 5.93 4.03
C PHE A 9 14.15 4.57 4.71
N ALA A 10 14.20 3.51 3.93
CA ALA A 10 14.33 2.14 4.43
C ALA A 10 14.92 1.20 3.37
N LEU A 11 15.39 0.05 3.83
CA LEU A 11 15.63 -1.10 2.97
C LEU A 11 14.28 -1.65 2.48
N ALA A 12 14.06 -1.67 1.17
CA ALA A 12 12.82 -2.11 0.53
C ALA A 12 12.84 -3.59 0.13
N THR A 13 14.03 -4.21 0.12
CA THR A 13 14.20 -5.66 -0.08
C THR A 13 14.32 -6.37 1.27
N PRO A 14 14.04 -7.69 1.35
CA PRO A 14 14.27 -8.45 2.58
C PRO A 14 15.70 -8.28 3.11
N PRO A 15 15.90 -8.23 4.44
CA PRO A 15 17.24 -8.14 5.02
C PRO A 15 18.02 -9.44 4.80
N GLY A 16 19.34 -9.31 4.60
CA GLY A 16 20.24 -10.44 4.42
C GLY A 16 21.14 -10.30 3.19
N ARG A 17 21.87 -11.36 2.88
CA ARG A 17 22.73 -11.40 1.69
C ARG A 17 21.89 -11.68 0.45
N SER A 18 22.03 -10.83 -0.56
CA SER A 18 21.34 -10.97 -1.85
C SER A 18 22.22 -10.42 -2.98
N ALA A 19 21.80 -10.64 -4.22
CA ALA A 19 22.50 -10.01 -5.35
C ALA A 19 22.29 -8.50 -5.37
N ILE A 20 21.08 -8.04 -5.01
CA ILE A 20 20.69 -6.63 -5.01
C ILE A 20 19.96 -6.29 -3.72
N ALA A 21 20.29 -5.12 -3.15
CA ALA A 21 19.53 -4.48 -2.07
C ALA A 21 19.00 -3.14 -2.56
N VAL A 22 17.72 -2.87 -2.34
CA VAL A 22 17.07 -1.62 -2.74
C VAL A 22 16.83 -0.77 -1.49
N ILE A 23 17.42 0.39 -1.43
CA ILE A 23 17.16 1.41 -0.43
C ILE A 23 16.23 2.44 -1.05
N ARG A 24 15.02 2.58 -0.49
CA ARG A 24 14.02 3.56 -0.94
C ARG A 24 14.02 4.77 -0.04
N ILE A 25 13.98 5.95 -0.65
CA ILE A 25 13.95 7.25 0.00
C ILE A 25 12.75 8.01 -0.56
N SER A 26 11.87 8.54 0.30
CA SER A 26 10.66 9.27 -0.11
C SER A 26 10.47 10.54 0.70
N GLY A 27 10.14 11.63 0.04
CA GLY A 27 9.89 12.93 0.64
C GLY A 27 10.64 14.08 -0.02
N PRO A 28 10.50 15.30 0.49
CA PRO A 28 10.98 16.53 -0.18
C PRO A 28 12.50 16.59 -0.40
N ALA A 29 13.30 15.92 0.42
CA ALA A 29 14.75 15.87 0.24
C ALA A 29 15.25 14.60 -0.50
N ALA A 30 14.35 13.76 -1.03
CA ALA A 30 14.74 12.50 -1.66
C ALA A 30 15.76 12.67 -2.78
N HIS A 31 15.58 13.66 -3.65
CA HIS A 31 16.50 13.93 -4.76
C HIS A 31 17.88 14.46 -4.32
N ALA A 32 18.02 14.91 -3.07
CA ALA A 32 19.32 15.31 -2.51
C ALA A 32 20.11 14.12 -1.96
N ALA A 33 19.50 12.97 -1.72
CA ALA A 33 20.15 11.81 -1.09
C ALA A 33 21.36 11.27 -1.85
N PRO A 34 21.37 11.15 -3.21
CA PRO A 34 22.55 10.67 -3.92
C PRO A 34 23.81 11.50 -3.69
N ALA A 35 23.67 12.81 -3.47
CA ALA A 35 24.80 13.71 -3.22
C ALA A 35 25.56 13.37 -1.92
N LEU A 36 24.89 12.75 -0.93
CA LEU A 36 25.52 12.26 0.29
C LEU A 36 26.60 11.20 0.00
N PHE A 37 26.49 10.53 -1.11
CA PHE A 37 27.39 9.47 -1.57
C PHE A 37 28.30 9.94 -2.72
N GLY A 38 28.39 11.24 -2.97
CA GLY A 38 29.18 11.80 -4.08
C GLY A 38 28.59 11.52 -5.45
N ALA A 39 27.34 11.04 -5.55
CA ALA A 39 26.66 10.74 -6.78
C ALA A 39 25.69 11.87 -7.19
N ALA A 40 25.55 12.11 -8.50
CA ALA A 40 24.51 13.00 -9.00
C ALA A 40 23.15 12.31 -8.91
N CYS A 41 22.08 13.09 -8.73
CA CYS A 41 20.72 12.56 -8.90
C CYS A 41 20.35 12.58 -10.38
N PRO A 42 19.88 11.46 -10.98
CA PRO A 42 19.43 11.47 -12.36
C PRO A 42 18.16 12.32 -12.52
N ALA A 43 17.84 12.70 -13.75
CA ALA A 43 16.58 13.37 -14.04
C ALA A 43 15.39 12.47 -13.66
N PRO A 44 14.25 13.05 -13.19
CA PRO A 44 13.08 12.26 -12.83
C PRO A 44 12.59 11.34 -13.96
N GLY A 45 12.33 10.09 -13.63
CA GLY A 45 11.98 9.04 -14.57
C GLY A 45 13.19 8.38 -15.25
N CYS A 46 14.41 8.78 -14.87
CA CYS A 46 15.66 8.21 -15.38
C CYS A 46 16.42 7.48 -14.28
N PHE A 47 17.39 6.69 -14.70
CA PHE A 47 18.34 6.03 -13.82
C PHE A 47 19.78 6.24 -14.34
N GLN A 48 20.73 6.07 -13.44
CA GLN A 48 22.15 6.04 -13.78
C GLN A 48 22.91 5.08 -12.88
N VAL A 49 24.01 4.54 -13.39
CA VAL A 49 24.98 3.83 -12.56
C VAL A 49 25.93 4.85 -11.98
N ALA A 50 26.15 4.80 -10.67
CA ALA A 50 27.01 5.73 -9.94
C ALA A 50 27.87 4.97 -8.94
N ARG A 51 29.13 5.39 -8.80
CA ARG A 51 29.99 4.95 -7.72
C ARG A 51 29.62 5.73 -6.46
N LEU A 52 29.23 5.01 -5.41
CA LEU A 52 28.92 5.56 -4.11
C LEU A 52 30.20 5.62 -3.28
N LEU A 53 30.41 6.74 -2.61
CA LEU A 53 31.56 6.98 -1.73
C LEU A 53 31.08 7.16 -0.28
N ASP A 54 31.91 6.81 0.66
CA ASP A 54 31.71 7.15 2.07
C ASP A 54 32.20 8.59 2.39
N ASN A 55 32.02 9.03 3.65
CA ASN A 55 32.41 10.34 4.11
C ASN A 55 33.95 10.59 4.05
N SER A 56 34.75 9.54 3.91
CA SER A 56 36.19 9.62 3.70
C SER A 56 36.61 9.62 2.23
N GLY A 57 35.66 9.53 1.33
CA GLY A 57 35.88 9.42 -0.11
C GLY A 57 36.23 8.01 -0.59
N MET A 58 36.13 7.00 0.28
CA MET A 58 36.38 5.61 -0.12
C MET A 58 35.16 5.00 -0.81
N PRO A 59 35.37 4.17 -1.86
CA PRO A 59 34.29 3.50 -2.53
C PRO A 59 33.50 2.59 -1.60
N LEU A 60 32.17 2.77 -1.56
CA LEU A 60 31.23 1.88 -0.89
C LEU A 60 30.71 0.81 -1.84
N ASP A 61 30.26 1.23 -3.03
CA ASP A 61 29.67 0.34 -4.01
C ASP A 61 29.54 1.04 -5.37
N GLU A 62 29.22 0.27 -6.40
CA GLU A 62 28.71 0.77 -7.68
C GLU A 62 27.24 0.43 -7.77
N ALA A 63 26.37 1.44 -7.75
CA ALA A 63 24.93 1.28 -7.59
C ALA A 63 24.14 1.90 -8.72
N LEU A 64 22.95 1.37 -8.97
CA LEU A 64 21.97 2.00 -9.84
C LEU A 64 21.15 3.00 -8.99
N VAL A 65 21.13 4.25 -9.38
CA VAL A 65 20.30 5.30 -8.76
C VAL A 65 19.15 5.61 -9.70
N LEU A 66 17.91 5.49 -9.18
CA LEU A 66 16.67 5.79 -9.89
C LEU A 66 15.98 6.97 -9.19
N ALA A 67 15.54 7.98 -9.95
CA ALA A 67 14.79 9.11 -9.43
C ALA A 67 13.38 9.19 -10.03
N MET A 68 12.40 9.45 -9.18
CA MET A 68 11.00 9.63 -9.56
C MET A 68 10.47 10.90 -8.89
N ALA A 69 9.81 11.76 -9.67
CA ALA A 69 9.16 12.96 -9.13
C ALA A 69 7.70 12.70 -8.78
N GLY A 70 7.24 13.26 -7.67
CA GLY A 70 5.82 13.35 -7.38
C GLY A 70 5.04 14.11 -8.45
N PRO A 71 3.78 13.80 -8.71
CA PRO A 71 3.00 12.69 -8.15
C PRO A 71 3.20 11.34 -8.87
N ARG A 72 4.10 11.22 -9.86
CA ARG A 72 4.33 10.01 -10.67
C ARG A 72 5.33 9.03 -10.04
N SER A 73 5.31 8.92 -8.72
CA SER A 73 6.10 7.97 -7.94
C SER A 73 5.18 6.98 -7.22
N SER A 74 5.75 5.99 -6.55
CA SER A 74 5.00 5.02 -5.74
C SER A 74 4.26 5.69 -4.58
N THR A 75 4.89 6.58 -3.84
CA THR A 75 4.30 7.26 -2.69
C THR A 75 3.52 8.53 -3.04
N GLY A 76 3.63 9.03 -4.29
CA GLY A 76 3.11 10.33 -4.70
C GLY A 76 4.02 11.51 -4.35
N GLU A 77 5.11 11.27 -3.61
CA GLU A 77 6.16 12.24 -3.27
C GLU A 77 7.36 12.09 -4.22
N ASP A 78 8.38 12.92 -4.06
CA ASP A 78 9.68 12.65 -4.67
C ASP A 78 10.28 11.39 -4.07
N VAL A 79 10.76 10.48 -4.93
CA VAL A 79 11.33 9.19 -4.54
C VAL A 79 12.65 8.97 -5.23
N VAL A 80 13.62 8.48 -4.48
CA VAL A 80 14.87 7.94 -5.01
C VAL A 80 15.02 6.50 -4.53
N GLU A 81 15.44 5.62 -5.42
CA GLU A 81 15.88 4.28 -5.07
C GLU A 81 17.36 4.12 -5.41
N ILE A 82 18.10 3.58 -4.45
CA ILE A 82 19.53 3.23 -4.59
C ILE A 82 19.60 1.71 -4.56
N HIS A 83 19.93 1.11 -5.70
CA HIS A 83 20.08 -0.32 -5.84
C HIS A 83 21.56 -0.68 -5.74
N THR A 84 21.96 -1.20 -4.59
CA THR A 84 23.35 -1.63 -4.29
C THR A 84 23.48 -3.14 -4.45
N HIS A 85 24.72 -3.65 -4.42
CA HIS A 85 24.91 -5.07 -4.15
C HIS A 85 24.39 -5.40 -2.74
N GLY A 86 23.75 -6.57 -2.60
CA GLY A 86 23.10 -7.00 -1.36
C GLY A 86 24.07 -7.45 -0.27
N SER A 87 25.17 -6.74 -0.09
CA SER A 87 26.09 -6.91 1.02
C SER A 87 25.54 -6.27 2.30
N MET A 88 25.52 -7.00 3.39
CA MET A 88 25.10 -6.46 4.69
C MET A 88 25.94 -5.24 5.10
N ALA A 89 27.24 -5.24 4.79
CA ALA A 89 28.14 -4.15 5.10
C ALA A 89 27.82 -2.88 4.30
N VAL A 90 27.56 -3.03 2.98
CA VAL A 90 27.17 -1.93 2.09
C VAL A 90 25.83 -1.35 2.53
N THR A 91 24.82 -2.20 2.70
CA THR A 91 23.48 -1.78 3.13
C THR A 91 23.54 -1.02 4.48
N ALA A 92 24.26 -1.56 5.46
CA ALA A 92 24.41 -0.91 6.77
C ALA A 92 25.13 0.45 6.66
N ALA A 93 26.15 0.57 5.81
CA ALA A 93 26.87 1.82 5.60
C ALA A 93 25.96 2.88 4.95
N VAL A 94 25.21 2.53 3.91
CA VAL A 94 24.27 3.43 3.23
C VAL A 94 23.17 3.91 4.18
N LEU A 95 22.53 2.99 4.93
CA LEU A 95 21.48 3.35 5.88
C LEU A 95 21.99 4.23 7.01
N ARG A 96 23.21 3.99 7.53
CA ARG A 96 23.85 4.81 8.54
C ARG A 96 24.12 6.22 8.02
N MET A 97 24.71 6.37 6.82
CA MET A 97 25.00 7.66 6.23
C MET A 97 23.73 8.49 6.00
N LEU A 98 22.64 7.86 5.57
CA LEU A 98 21.33 8.52 5.48
C LEU A 98 20.82 8.95 6.86
N GLY A 99 20.96 8.11 7.88
CA GLY A 99 20.52 8.41 9.24
C GLY A 99 21.33 9.52 9.92
N ASP A 100 22.63 9.62 9.60
CA ASP A 100 23.53 10.66 10.12
C ASP A 100 23.34 12.01 9.40
N ALA A 101 22.75 11.99 8.21
CA ALA A 101 22.47 13.20 7.44
C ALA A 101 21.20 13.90 7.95
N GLY A 102 21.29 15.20 8.20
CA GLY A 102 20.12 15.99 8.59
C GLY A 102 19.04 15.99 7.52
N GLY A 103 17.78 15.89 7.96
CA GLY A 103 16.60 15.91 7.06
C GLY A 103 16.14 14.54 6.57
N PHE A 104 16.79 13.46 6.96
CA PHE A 104 16.40 12.08 6.67
C PHE A 104 16.16 11.32 7.98
N ARG A 105 15.17 10.43 7.99
CA ARG A 105 14.96 9.50 9.11
C ARG A 105 14.55 8.10 8.60
N PRO A 106 14.82 7.07 9.39
CA PRO A 106 14.28 5.75 9.10
C PRO A 106 12.75 5.76 9.04
N ALA A 107 12.19 5.06 8.05
CA ALA A 107 10.75 4.82 7.95
C ALA A 107 10.30 3.86 9.06
N VAL A 108 9.10 4.06 9.59
CA VAL A 108 8.43 3.03 10.39
C VAL A 108 7.77 1.99 9.48
N ALA A 109 7.45 0.82 10.04
CA ALA A 109 6.80 -0.26 9.26
C ALA A 109 5.50 0.25 8.63
N GLY A 110 5.31 -0.02 7.33
CA GLY A 110 4.14 0.38 6.55
C GLY A 110 4.10 1.85 6.14
N GLU A 111 5.10 2.68 6.48
CA GLU A 111 5.02 4.12 6.26
C GLU A 111 5.00 4.52 4.78
N PHE A 112 5.72 3.85 3.91
CA PHE A 112 5.62 4.11 2.46
C PHE A 112 4.20 3.87 1.94
N THR A 113 3.57 2.77 2.35
CA THR A 113 2.19 2.45 1.96
C THR A 113 1.19 3.45 2.56
N HIS A 114 1.43 3.88 3.80
CA HIS A 114 0.63 4.95 4.41
C HIS A 114 0.72 6.26 3.61
N ARG A 115 1.91 6.64 3.13
CA ARG A 115 2.07 7.82 2.26
C ARG A 115 1.41 7.64 0.91
N MET A 116 1.47 6.43 0.30
CA MET A 116 0.68 6.11 -0.90
C MET A 116 -0.81 6.36 -0.68
N PHE A 117 -1.36 5.89 0.43
CA PHE A 117 -2.77 6.09 0.80
C PHE A 117 -3.08 7.58 1.03
N ALA A 118 -2.28 8.29 1.83
CA ALA A 118 -2.48 9.70 2.15
C ALA A 118 -2.42 10.60 0.91
N ASN A 119 -1.60 10.24 -0.08
CA ASN A 119 -1.47 10.95 -1.35
C ASN A 119 -2.44 10.44 -2.44
N GLY A 120 -3.42 9.62 -2.08
CA GLY A 120 -4.45 9.14 -3.00
C GLY A 120 -3.94 8.23 -4.12
N LYS A 121 -2.76 7.59 -3.95
CA LYS A 121 -2.18 6.65 -4.91
C LYS A 121 -2.83 5.27 -4.81
N ILE A 122 -3.35 4.95 -3.64
CA ILE A 122 -4.01 3.69 -3.31
C ILE A 122 -5.12 3.98 -2.30
N ASP A 123 -6.20 3.24 -2.34
CA ASP A 123 -7.24 3.28 -1.32
C ASP A 123 -6.97 2.26 -0.19
N LEU A 124 -7.85 2.22 0.82
CA LEU A 124 -7.67 1.33 1.95
C LEU A 124 -7.73 -0.15 1.55
N LEU A 125 -8.66 -0.50 0.67
CA LEU A 125 -8.80 -1.89 0.17
C LEU A 125 -7.60 -2.29 -0.68
N GLY A 126 -7.10 -1.38 -1.51
CA GLY A 126 -5.88 -1.59 -2.28
C GLY A 126 -4.64 -1.72 -1.39
N THR A 127 -4.60 -1.03 -0.24
CA THR A 127 -3.51 -1.18 0.75
C THR A 127 -3.45 -2.61 1.30
N GLU A 128 -4.60 -3.18 1.65
CA GLU A 128 -4.70 -4.57 2.10
C GLU A 128 -4.35 -5.55 0.97
N ALA A 129 -4.87 -5.30 -0.23
CA ALA A 129 -4.59 -6.12 -1.40
C ALA A 129 -3.10 -6.12 -1.79
N LEU A 130 -2.41 -4.99 -1.59
CA LEU A 130 -0.95 -4.92 -1.80
C LEU A 130 -0.19 -5.80 -0.81
N ALA A 131 -0.59 -5.83 0.46
CA ALA A 131 -0.01 -6.72 1.45
C ALA A 131 -0.28 -8.19 1.07
N ASP A 132 -1.51 -8.54 0.73
CA ASP A 132 -1.88 -9.89 0.28
C ASP A 132 -1.09 -10.32 -0.98
N LEU A 133 -0.81 -9.39 -1.88
CA LEU A 133 0.01 -9.68 -3.08
C LEU A 133 1.46 -9.99 -2.72
N ILE A 134 2.04 -9.25 -1.77
CA ILE A 134 3.41 -9.48 -1.30
C ILE A 134 3.53 -10.82 -0.57
N ASP A 135 2.52 -11.17 0.23
CA ASP A 135 2.48 -12.39 1.03
C ASP A 135 1.96 -13.60 0.25
N SER A 136 1.58 -13.45 -1.02
CA SER A 136 1.02 -14.54 -1.82
C SER A 136 2.04 -15.64 -2.11
N GLU A 137 1.72 -16.88 -1.74
CA GLU A 137 2.52 -18.08 -1.99
C GLU A 137 1.99 -18.90 -3.17
N THR A 138 0.74 -18.67 -3.56
CA THR A 138 0.07 -19.42 -4.64
C THR A 138 -0.46 -18.49 -5.72
N ASP A 139 -0.60 -19.02 -6.95
CA ASP A 139 -1.17 -18.28 -8.08
C ASP A 139 -2.62 -17.82 -7.80
N ARG A 140 -3.38 -18.59 -7.03
CA ARG A 140 -4.75 -18.21 -6.65
C ARG A 140 -4.75 -16.98 -5.73
N GLN A 141 -3.87 -16.95 -4.72
CA GLN A 141 -3.70 -15.79 -3.83
C GLN A 141 -3.26 -14.56 -4.64
N ARG A 142 -2.24 -14.71 -5.49
CA ARG A 142 -1.75 -13.64 -6.36
C ARG A 142 -2.86 -13.05 -7.24
N LEU A 143 -3.64 -13.90 -7.92
CA LEU A 143 -4.73 -13.47 -8.78
C LEU A 143 -5.87 -12.79 -8.00
N GLN A 144 -6.17 -13.27 -6.79
CA GLN A 144 -7.17 -12.65 -5.91
C GLN A 144 -6.70 -11.26 -5.47
N ALA A 145 -5.49 -11.14 -4.95
CA ALA A 145 -4.90 -9.87 -4.53
C ALA A 145 -4.84 -8.87 -5.70
N TRP A 146 -4.45 -9.32 -6.89
CA TRP A 146 -4.42 -8.48 -8.08
C TRP A 146 -5.80 -7.96 -8.47
N ARG A 147 -6.85 -8.81 -8.43
CA ARG A 147 -8.22 -8.39 -8.70
C ARG A 147 -8.71 -7.34 -7.70
N GLN A 148 -8.33 -7.47 -6.43
CA GLN A 148 -8.67 -6.49 -5.39
C GLN A 148 -7.95 -5.16 -5.64
N LEU A 149 -6.65 -5.19 -6.00
CA LEU A 149 -5.90 -4.01 -6.43
C LEU A 149 -6.53 -3.30 -7.63
N ASP A 150 -7.09 -4.07 -8.58
CA ASP A 150 -7.80 -3.55 -9.76
C ASP A 150 -9.24 -3.07 -9.45
N GLY A 151 -9.61 -3.03 -8.18
CA GLY A 151 -10.86 -2.47 -7.68
C GLY A 151 -12.07 -3.41 -7.70
N ALA A 152 -11.87 -4.72 -7.69
CA ALA A 152 -12.97 -5.68 -7.69
C ALA A 152 -13.90 -5.50 -6.47
N LEU A 153 -13.37 -5.13 -5.30
CA LEU A 153 -14.15 -4.79 -4.11
C LEU A 153 -14.48 -3.30 -4.01
N TYR A 154 -13.63 -2.44 -4.52
CA TYR A 154 -13.84 -0.99 -4.46
C TYR A 154 -15.13 -0.55 -5.15
N LYS A 155 -15.40 -1.07 -6.34
CA LYS A 155 -16.60 -0.73 -7.13
C LYS A 155 -17.91 -1.03 -6.41
N PRO A 156 -18.17 -2.28 -5.95
CA PRO A 156 -19.38 -2.59 -5.20
C PRO A 156 -19.49 -1.81 -3.89
N VAL A 157 -18.42 -1.68 -3.11
CA VAL A 157 -18.42 -0.93 -1.84
C VAL A 157 -18.74 0.55 -2.05
N THR A 158 -18.19 1.17 -3.09
CA THR A 158 -18.50 2.56 -3.44
C THR A 158 -19.97 2.70 -3.87
N GLY A 159 -20.47 1.78 -4.68
CA GLY A 159 -21.89 1.76 -5.07
C GLY A 159 -22.84 1.60 -3.87
N TRP A 160 -22.52 0.72 -2.93
CA TRP A 160 -23.31 0.57 -1.68
C TRP A 160 -23.27 1.83 -0.81
N ARG A 161 -22.09 2.47 -0.71
CA ARG A 161 -21.96 3.74 0.03
C ARG A 161 -22.86 4.83 -0.59
N GLU A 162 -22.85 4.99 -1.90
CA GLU A 162 -23.69 5.97 -2.60
C GLU A 162 -25.19 5.67 -2.39
N GLU A 163 -25.57 4.38 -2.45
CA GLU A 163 -26.95 3.96 -2.18
C GLU A 163 -27.34 4.25 -0.73
N MET A 164 -26.50 3.91 0.26
CA MET A 164 -26.76 4.23 1.68
C MET A 164 -26.94 5.73 1.92
N VAL A 165 -26.11 6.57 1.30
CA VAL A 165 -26.24 8.03 1.42
C VAL A 165 -27.57 8.50 0.83
N ARG A 166 -27.99 7.95 -0.32
CA ARG A 166 -29.27 8.27 -0.97
C ARG A 166 -30.47 7.83 -0.13
N LEU A 167 -30.43 6.62 0.42
CA LEU A 167 -31.46 6.10 1.33
C LEU A 167 -31.54 6.94 2.62
N GLY A 168 -30.39 7.32 3.19
CA GLY A 168 -30.31 8.20 4.35
C GLY A 168 -30.94 9.55 4.10
N GLY A 169 -30.63 10.22 2.98
CA GLY A 169 -31.25 11.49 2.62
C GLY A 169 -32.78 11.41 2.41
N ARG A 170 -33.28 10.29 1.82
CA ARG A 170 -34.73 10.08 1.70
C ARG A 170 -35.41 9.84 3.04
N LEU A 171 -34.77 9.09 3.94
CA LEU A 171 -35.26 8.86 5.30
C LEU A 171 -35.31 10.17 6.11
N GLU A 172 -34.26 10.98 6.01
CA GLU A 172 -34.18 12.30 6.65
C GLU A 172 -35.31 13.22 6.15
N ALA A 173 -35.57 13.24 4.84
CA ALA A 173 -36.68 13.98 4.26
C ALA A 173 -38.06 13.49 4.77
N LEU A 174 -38.25 12.18 4.95
CA LEU A 174 -39.49 11.61 5.53
C LEU A 174 -39.70 12.01 6.99
N ILE A 175 -38.61 12.19 7.74
CA ILE A 175 -38.68 12.63 9.14
C ILE A 175 -38.96 14.13 9.23
N ASP A 176 -38.25 14.94 8.42
CA ASP A 176 -38.36 16.40 8.45
C ASP A 176 -39.71 16.91 7.93
N PHE A 177 -40.31 16.20 6.97
CA PHE A 177 -41.59 16.54 6.36
C PHE A 177 -42.72 15.60 6.79
N ALA A 178 -42.65 15.08 8.03
CA ALA A 178 -43.66 14.15 8.56
C ALA A 178 -45.08 14.75 8.63
N ASP A 179 -45.22 16.07 8.64
CA ASP A 179 -46.49 16.79 8.64
C ASP A 179 -47.05 17.04 7.22
N GLU A 180 -46.31 16.70 6.17
CA GLU A 180 -46.78 16.80 4.80
C GLU A 180 -47.38 15.46 4.35
N ASP A 181 -48.50 15.50 3.57
CA ASP A 181 -49.13 14.32 2.98
C ASP A 181 -48.25 13.68 1.88
N LEU A 182 -47.16 13.00 2.30
CA LEU A 182 -46.29 12.28 1.37
C LEU A 182 -47.03 11.06 0.81
N PRO A 183 -46.87 10.78 -0.50
CA PRO A 183 -47.49 9.59 -1.10
C PRO A 183 -47.06 8.30 -0.37
N PRO A 184 -47.94 7.36 -0.04
CA PRO A 184 -47.58 6.07 0.61
C PRO A 184 -46.56 5.25 -0.19
N SER A 185 -46.40 5.53 -1.49
CA SER A 185 -45.42 4.92 -2.37
C SER A 185 -43.96 5.26 -1.98
N VAL A 186 -43.71 6.40 -1.31
CA VAL A 186 -42.34 6.82 -0.94
C VAL A 186 -41.74 5.90 0.12
N GLU A 187 -42.55 5.56 1.16
CA GLU A 187 -42.11 4.63 2.20
C GLU A 187 -41.90 3.21 1.66
N ALA A 188 -42.84 2.75 0.81
CA ALA A 188 -42.73 1.44 0.17
C ALA A 188 -41.45 1.36 -0.71
N GLN A 189 -41.15 2.39 -1.47
CA GLN A 189 -39.99 2.46 -2.32
C GLN A 189 -38.66 2.50 -1.51
N LEU A 190 -38.63 3.24 -0.38
CA LEU A 190 -37.48 3.24 0.52
C LEU A 190 -37.19 1.85 1.09
N ARG A 191 -38.25 1.11 1.46
CA ARG A 191 -38.14 -0.27 1.95
C ARG A 191 -37.63 -1.22 0.86
N ASP A 192 -38.14 -1.10 -0.35
CA ASP A 192 -37.72 -1.95 -1.48
C ASP A 192 -36.27 -1.70 -1.88
N ASP A 193 -35.84 -0.43 -1.94
CA ASP A 193 -34.46 -0.03 -2.22
C ASP A 193 -33.50 -0.53 -1.11
N SER A 194 -33.92 -0.42 0.16
CA SER A 194 -33.14 -0.94 1.31
C SER A 194 -32.96 -2.46 1.22
N ASN A 195 -34.04 -3.19 0.90
CA ASN A 195 -33.97 -4.63 0.72
C ASN A 195 -33.12 -5.03 -0.49
N ALA A 196 -33.11 -4.24 -1.55
CA ALA A 196 -32.25 -4.48 -2.72
C ALA A 196 -30.77 -4.31 -2.35
N LEU A 197 -30.45 -3.28 -1.57
CA LEU A 197 -29.10 -3.06 -1.05
C LEU A 197 -28.63 -4.22 -0.16
N ILE A 198 -29.48 -4.67 0.78
CA ILE A 198 -29.20 -5.83 1.64
C ILE A 198 -28.87 -7.05 0.80
N ARG A 199 -29.73 -7.41 -0.15
CA ARG A 199 -29.51 -8.57 -1.05
C ARG A 199 -28.21 -8.44 -1.85
N SER A 200 -27.86 -7.24 -2.28
CA SER A 200 -26.60 -7.00 -3.01
C SER A 200 -25.38 -7.26 -2.14
N ILE A 201 -25.41 -6.84 -0.87
CA ILE A 201 -24.33 -7.07 0.10
C ILE A 201 -24.25 -8.55 0.46
N GLU A 202 -25.39 -9.18 0.79
CA GLU A 202 -25.48 -10.60 1.11
C GLU A 202 -24.96 -11.48 -0.02
N GLY A 203 -25.26 -11.13 -1.28
CA GLY A 203 -24.76 -11.87 -2.44
C GLY A 203 -23.24 -11.86 -2.59
N VAL A 204 -22.55 -10.84 -2.08
CA VAL A 204 -21.07 -10.81 -2.05
C VAL A 204 -20.52 -11.54 -0.83
N LEU A 205 -21.23 -11.51 0.30
CA LEU A 205 -20.85 -12.22 1.51
C LEU A 205 -21.05 -13.74 1.42
N ASP A 206 -22.03 -14.17 0.61
CA ASP A 206 -22.41 -15.58 0.44
C ASP A 206 -21.56 -16.29 -0.66
N ASP A 207 -20.32 -15.89 -0.82
CA ASP A 207 -19.36 -16.55 -1.74
C ASP A 207 -18.81 -17.88 -1.20
N GLY A 208 -19.40 -18.42 -0.11
CA GLY A 208 -18.96 -19.64 0.55
C GLY A 208 -17.62 -19.50 1.28
N ARG A 209 -17.18 -18.27 1.57
CA ARG A 209 -15.88 -17.93 2.17
C ARG A 209 -14.67 -18.40 1.35
N ILE A 210 -14.87 -18.59 0.05
CA ILE A 210 -13.81 -19.03 -0.86
C ILE A 210 -12.65 -18.03 -0.84
N GLY A 211 -12.96 -16.73 -0.83
CA GLY A 211 -11.96 -15.67 -0.74
C GLY A 211 -11.12 -15.75 0.53
N GLU A 212 -11.76 -15.99 1.67
CA GLU A 212 -11.09 -16.15 2.96
C GLU A 212 -10.21 -17.41 2.99
N GLN A 213 -10.70 -18.53 2.45
CA GLN A 213 -9.93 -19.78 2.36
C GLN A 213 -8.72 -19.66 1.44
N VAL A 214 -8.83 -18.91 0.34
CA VAL A 214 -7.69 -18.65 -0.55
C VAL A 214 -6.63 -17.80 0.15
N ARG A 215 -7.07 -16.79 0.92
CA ARG A 215 -6.17 -15.90 1.66
C ARG A 215 -5.47 -16.62 2.81
N ASN A 216 -6.23 -17.29 3.68
CA ASN A 216 -5.73 -17.85 4.94
C ASN A 216 -5.28 -19.32 4.84
N GLY A 217 -5.56 -19.96 3.70
CA GLY A 217 -5.35 -21.40 3.54
C GLY A 217 -6.38 -22.24 4.31
N VAL A 218 -6.14 -23.54 4.37
CA VAL A 218 -6.98 -24.50 5.07
C VAL A 218 -6.17 -25.13 6.20
N THR A 219 -6.69 -25.05 7.42
CA THR A 219 -6.07 -25.72 8.57
C THR A 219 -6.47 -27.19 8.59
N VAL A 220 -5.49 -28.09 8.47
CA VAL A 220 -5.68 -29.53 8.57
C VAL A 220 -5.14 -30.00 9.92
N SER A 221 -6.00 -30.55 10.76
CA SER A 221 -5.61 -31.16 12.04
C SER A 221 -5.56 -32.67 11.92
N LEU A 222 -4.40 -33.24 12.21
CA LEU A 222 -4.22 -34.70 12.31
C LEU A 222 -4.42 -35.11 13.76
N LEU A 223 -5.45 -35.91 14.03
CA LEU A 223 -5.77 -36.47 15.36
C LEU A 223 -5.57 -37.99 15.33
N GLY A 224 -4.80 -38.49 16.28
CA GLY A 224 -4.55 -39.92 16.42
C GLY A 224 -3.85 -40.24 17.72
N PRO A 225 -3.80 -41.56 18.11
CA PRO A 225 -3.00 -41.99 19.24
C PRO A 225 -1.51 -41.70 18.99
N VAL A 226 -0.73 -41.57 20.05
CA VAL A 226 0.73 -41.40 19.98
C VAL A 226 1.38 -42.50 19.14
N ASN A 227 2.31 -42.11 18.25
CA ASN A 227 3.03 -43.04 17.35
C ASN A 227 2.15 -43.71 16.27
N ALA A 228 1.09 -43.08 15.81
CA ALA A 228 0.20 -43.63 14.78
C ALA A 228 0.60 -43.27 13.34
N GLY A 229 1.73 -42.55 13.11
CA GLY A 229 2.18 -42.13 11.76
C GLY A 229 3.67 -42.09 11.62
#